data_62ff1752b018bd6813184013b0f465ca
#
_entry.id   62ff1752b018bd6813184013b0f465ca
#
_cell.length_a   1.000
_cell.length_b   1.000
_cell.length_c   1.000
_cell.angle_alpha   90.00
_cell.angle_beta   90.00
_cell.angle_gamma   90.00
#
_symmetry.space_group_name_H-M   'P 1'
#
loop_
_entity.id
_entity.type
_entity.pdbx_description
1 polymer ?
#
loop_
_entity_poly.entity_id
_entity_poly.type
_entity_poly.pdbx_seq_one_letter_code
_entity_poly.pdbx_strand_id
1 'polypeptide(L)'
;MVNIKDCNVIENSNNFPNTESLKKRWYHRRDVRFVGLVIACVLFFQSYGYVTGPSRISEKLSGAMASGQEKIDILIWAKFPAEAFHMELYQTLGAIRGELDGAVRLGRVKRQDIKFLSRKYWIKKIDLAPPE
;
A
#
# COMPACT_ATOMS: atom_id res chain seq x y z
N MET A 1 -43.85 -64.54 37.02
CA MET A 1 -42.41 -64.61 37.02
C MET A 1 -41.89 -63.70 35.92
N VAL A 2 -41.58 -62.50 36.18
CA VAL A 2 -41.07 -61.55 35.25
C VAL A 2 -39.55 -61.45 35.46
N ASN A 3 -38.78 -61.75 34.40
CA ASN A 3 -37.35 -61.83 34.46
C ASN A 3 -36.77 -60.44 34.26
N ILE A 4 -36.17 -59.88 35.33
CA ILE A 4 -35.49 -58.60 35.37
C ILE A 4 -34.02 -58.85 34.92
N LYS A 5 -33.76 -58.73 33.64
CA LYS A 5 -32.39 -58.69 33.11
C LYS A 5 -32.33 -57.99 31.75
N ASP A 6 -32.67 -56.72 31.66
CA ASP A 6 -32.30 -55.88 30.55
C ASP A 6 -32.25 -54.41 30.96
N CYS A 7 -31.34 -54.10 31.87
CA CYS A 7 -30.94 -52.75 32.18
C CYS A 7 -29.43 -52.64 32.07
N ASN A 8 -28.91 -52.60 30.81
CA ASN A 8 -27.53 -52.17 30.58
C ASN A 8 -27.32 -51.80 29.13
N VAL A 9 -27.97 -50.74 28.68
CA VAL A 9 -27.56 -50.05 27.44
C VAL A 9 -27.75 -48.54 27.63
N ILE A 10 -27.00 -47.93 28.55
CA ILE A 10 -26.76 -46.50 28.54
C ILE A 10 -25.34 -46.30 29.03
N GLU A 11 -24.41 -46.48 28.12
CA GLU A 11 -23.08 -45.88 28.32
C GLU A 11 -22.30 -46.00 27.00
N ASN A 12 -22.40 -44.98 26.16
CA ASN A 12 -21.26 -44.48 25.44
C ASN A 12 -21.68 -43.38 24.44
N SER A 13 -21.96 -42.22 24.93
CA SER A 13 -22.09 -41.01 24.07
C SER A 13 -21.13 -39.90 24.54
N ASN A 14 -19.84 -40.25 24.63
CA ASN A 14 -18.77 -39.25 24.78
C ASN A 14 -17.80 -39.34 23.62
N ASN A 15 -18.33 -39.33 22.39
CA ASN A 15 -17.52 -39.12 21.21
C ASN A 15 -17.71 -37.68 20.76
N PHE A 16 -17.18 -36.71 21.54
CA PHE A 16 -16.95 -35.38 21.04
C PHE A 16 -15.80 -35.46 20.03
N PRO A 17 -16.01 -35.07 18.77
CA PRO A 17 -14.92 -35.04 17.82
C PRO A 17 -13.88 -34.04 18.30
N ASN A 18 -12.69 -34.55 18.53
CA ASN A 18 -11.50 -33.81 18.93
C ASN A 18 -11.28 -32.61 18.00
N THR A 19 -11.52 -31.42 18.49
CA THR A 19 -11.36 -30.14 17.75
C THR A 19 -9.91 -29.81 17.42
N GLU A 20 -8.95 -30.59 17.91
CA GLU A 20 -7.53 -30.38 17.63
C GLU A 20 -7.07 -30.81 16.24
N SER A 21 -7.81 -31.70 15.58
CA SER A 21 -7.42 -32.16 14.24
C SER A 21 -7.77 -31.18 13.10
N LEU A 22 -8.64 -30.21 13.35
CA LEU A 22 -9.05 -29.22 12.34
C LEU A 22 -8.02 -28.11 12.12
N LYS A 23 -7.16 -27.82 13.11
CA LYS A 23 -6.16 -26.75 13.04
C LYS A 23 -4.97 -27.10 12.10
N LYS A 24 -4.64 -28.36 11.94
CA LYS A 24 -3.46 -28.83 11.18
C LYS A 24 -3.72 -29.00 9.68
N ARG A 25 -4.96 -29.14 9.24
CA ARG A 25 -5.33 -29.37 7.84
C ARG A 25 -5.50 -28.10 7.02
N TRP A 26 -5.69 -26.95 7.63
CA TRP A 26 -6.00 -25.71 6.92
C TRP A 26 -4.76 -25.13 6.21
N TYR A 27 -3.59 -25.28 6.78
CA TYR A 27 -2.34 -24.73 6.25
C TYR A 27 -1.79 -25.49 5.02
N HIS A 28 -2.31 -26.67 4.71
CA HIS A 28 -1.83 -27.50 3.60
C HIS A 28 -2.71 -27.45 2.35
N ARG A 29 -3.78 -26.71 2.35
CA ARG A 29 -4.59 -26.54 1.14
C ARG A 29 -3.82 -25.65 0.17
N ARG A 30 -3.70 -26.08 -1.08
CA ARG A 30 -3.05 -25.32 -2.17
C ARG A 30 -3.61 -23.91 -2.28
N ASP A 31 -4.91 -23.74 -2.02
CA ASP A 31 -5.63 -22.48 -2.07
C ASP A 31 -5.11 -21.48 -1.02
N VAL A 32 -4.85 -21.91 0.21
CA VAL A 32 -4.31 -21.03 1.28
C VAL A 32 -2.88 -20.58 0.94
N ARG A 33 -2.08 -21.44 0.34
CA ARG A 33 -0.72 -21.08 -0.10
C ARG A 33 -0.78 -20.06 -1.24
N PHE A 34 -1.71 -20.26 -2.18
CA PHE A 34 -1.91 -19.34 -3.28
C PHE A 34 -2.35 -17.96 -2.78
N VAL A 35 -3.37 -17.89 -1.92
CA VAL A 35 -3.83 -16.65 -1.29
C VAL A 35 -2.70 -15.98 -0.49
N GLY A 36 -1.94 -16.77 0.28
CA GLY A 36 -0.77 -16.26 1.02
C GLY A 36 0.28 -15.65 0.10
N LEU A 37 0.57 -16.30 -1.04
CA LEU A 37 1.50 -15.79 -2.03
C LEU A 37 1.01 -14.48 -2.66
N VAL A 38 -0.28 -14.39 -3.02
CA VAL A 38 -0.88 -13.17 -3.57
C VAL A 38 -0.77 -12.02 -2.57
N ILE A 39 -1.11 -12.26 -1.29
CA ILE A 39 -0.99 -11.25 -0.23
C ILE A 39 0.47 -10.81 -0.07
N ALA A 40 1.42 -11.75 -0.06
CA ALA A 40 2.85 -11.45 0.03
C ALA A 40 3.33 -10.59 -1.16
N CYS A 41 2.90 -10.89 -2.39
CA CYS A 41 3.22 -10.09 -3.58
C CYS A 41 2.65 -8.67 -3.47
N VAL A 42 1.41 -8.51 -3.00
CA VAL A 42 0.80 -7.18 -2.81
C VAL A 42 1.56 -6.38 -1.75
N LEU A 43 1.90 -6.99 -0.61
CA LEU A 43 2.68 -6.35 0.44
C LEU A 43 4.09 -5.96 -0.05
N PHE A 44 4.74 -6.83 -0.81
CA PHE A 44 6.05 -6.55 -1.40
C PHE A 44 5.99 -5.36 -2.38
N PHE A 45 4.97 -5.34 -3.25
CA PHE A 45 4.77 -4.23 -4.17
C PHE A 45 4.51 -2.90 -3.45
N GLN A 46 3.71 -2.91 -2.40
CA GLN A 46 3.46 -1.72 -1.57
C GLN A 46 4.74 -1.26 -0.86
N SER A 47 5.52 -2.19 -0.29
CA SER A 47 6.77 -1.88 0.39
C SER A 47 7.82 -1.27 -0.54
N TYR A 48 7.86 -1.70 -1.81
CA TYR A 48 8.77 -1.16 -2.82
C TYR A 48 8.60 0.35 -3.00
N GLY A 49 7.37 0.86 -3.01
CA GLY A 49 7.09 2.31 -3.10
C GLY A 49 7.64 3.11 -1.91
N TYR A 50 7.64 2.52 -0.71
CA TYR A 50 8.18 3.18 0.49
C TYR A 50 9.71 3.25 0.47
N VAL A 51 10.38 2.21 0.00
CA VAL A 51 11.85 2.15 -0.07
C VAL A 51 12.40 3.06 -1.17
N THR A 52 11.75 3.08 -2.34
CA THR A 52 12.23 3.85 -3.51
C THR A 52 11.72 5.29 -3.54
N GLY A 53 10.71 5.63 -2.73
CA GLY A 53 10.13 6.98 -2.69
C GLY A 53 11.15 8.08 -2.38
N PRO A 54 11.94 7.97 -1.30
CA PRO A 54 12.90 9.00 -0.92
C PRO A 54 13.98 9.29 -1.96
N SER A 55 14.42 8.28 -2.72
CA SER A 55 15.45 8.45 -3.76
C SER A 55 15.00 9.28 -4.97
N ARG A 56 13.70 9.52 -5.12
CA ARG A 56 13.13 10.33 -6.21
C ARG A 56 13.02 11.81 -5.85
N ILE A 57 13.20 12.15 -4.58
CA ILE A 57 13.17 13.51 -4.07
C ILE A 57 14.59 14.08 -4.17
N SER A 58 14.74 15.26 -4.80
CA SER A 58 16.05 15.90 -4.87
C SER A 58 16.53 16.39 -3.50
N GLU A 59 17.83 16.50 -3.33
CA GLU A 59 18.43 17.01 -2.09
C GLU A 59 17.96 18.42 -1.78
N LYS A 60 17.84 19.28 -2.80
CA LYS A 60 17.32 20.66 -2.67
C LYS A 60 15.91 20.68 -2.09
N LEU A 61 15.04 19.79 -2.61
CA LEU A 61 13.66 19.68 -2.14
C LEU A 61 13.60 19.07 -0.73
N SER A 62 14.45 18.10 -0.43
CA SER A 62 14.53 17.53 0.92
C SER A 62 14.98 18.56 1.95
N GLY A 63 15.93 19.43 1.60
CA GLY A 63 16.36 20.54 2.42
C GLY A 63 15.23 21.57 2.65
N ALA A 64 14.50 21.93 1.62
CA ALA A 64 13.34 22.81 1.74
C ALA A 64 12.23 22.21 2.61
N MET A 65 12.01 20.89 2.51
CA MET A 65 11.09 20.21 3.42
C MET A 65 11.59 20.18 4.87
N ALA A 66 12.89 20.10 5.10
CA ALA A 66 13.49 20.13 6.44
C ALA A 66 13.42 21.52 7.09
N SER A 67 13.51 22.59 6.31
CA SER A 67 13.45 23.99 6.80
C SER A 67 12.09 24.42 7.36
N GLY A 68 11.10 23.54 7.37
CA GLY A 68 9.80 23.81 7.99
C GLY A 68 8.78 24.47 7.06
N GLN A 69 9.08 24.69 5.80
CA GLN A 69 8.10 25.24 4.85
C GLN A 69 6.89 24.31 4.72
N GLU A 70 5.71 24.83 4.99
CA GLU A 70 4.46 24.07 4.93
C GLU A 70 4.01 23.81 3.49
N LYS A 71 4.23 24.78 2.61
CA LYS A 71 3.85 24.74 1.20
C LYS A 71 5.05 25.02 0.33
N ILE A 72 5.32 24.15 -0.63
CA ILE A 72 6.51 24.19 -1.47
C ILE A 72 6.08 24.09 -2.93
N ASP A 73 6.72 24.88 -3.79
CA ASP A 73 6.55 24.76 -5.23
C ASP A 73 7.51 23.70 -5.78
N ILE A 74 6.98 22.77 -6.57
CA ILE A 74 7.72 21.61 -7.05
C ILE A 74 7.60 21.42 -8.55
N LEU A 75 8.62 20.79 -9.14
CA LEU A 75 8.62 20.28 -10.50
C LEU A 75 8.56 18.73 -10.46
N ILE A 76 7.65 18.17 -11.24
CA ILE A 76 7.42 16.73 -11.30
C ILE A 76 7.73 16.23 -12.70
N TRP A 77 8.73 15.34 -12.81
CA TRP A 77 8.99 14.58 -14.02
C TRP A 77 8.29 13.21 -13.90
N ALA A 78 7.36 12.96 -14.80
CA ALA A 78 6.74 11.66 -14.95
C ALA A 78 7.53 10.78 -15.93
N LYS A 79 7.36 9.46 -15.85
CA LYS A 79 7.94 8.50 -16.80
C LYS A 79 7.19 8.46 -18.13
N PHE A 80 5.95 8.91 -18.11
CA PHE A 80 5.02 8.94 -19.24
C PHE A 80 4.48 10.35 -19.43
N PRO A 81 4.02 10.72 -20.63
CA PRO A 81 3.30 11.97 -20.84
C PRO A 81 2.15 12.11 -19.83
N ALA A 82 1.90 13.34 -19.38
CA ALA A 82 0.82 13.59 -18.43
C ALA A 82 -0.54 13.35 -19.11
N GLU A 83 -1.19 12.26 -18.75
CA GLU A 83 -2.55 11.95 -19.17
C GLU A 83 -3.57 12.66 -18.27
N ALA A 84 -4.83 12.73 -18.71
CA ALA A 84 -5.91 13.40 -17.99
C ALA A 84 -6.01 12.96 -16.52
N PHE A 85 -5.85 11.65 -16.26
CA PHE A 85 -5.83 11.09 -14.91
C PHE A 85 -4.72 11.67 -14.01
N HIS A 86 -3.53 11.86 -14.56
CA HIS A 86 -2.41 12.44 -13.80
C HIS A 86 -2.66 13.91 -13.48
N MET A 87 -3.24 14.64 -14.43
CA MET A 87 -3.57 16.05 -14.27
C MET A 87 -4.65 16.27 -13.21
N GLU A 88 -5.67 15.41 -13.16
CA GLU A 88 -6.69 15.44 -12.13
C GLU A 88 -6.07 15.23 -10.73
N LEU A 89 -5.19 14.24 -10.59
CA LEU A 89 -4.46 14.02 -9.33
C LEU A 89 -3.62 15.25 -8.95
N TYR A 90 -2.90 15.85 -9.90
CA TYR A 90 -2.07 17.02 -9.63
C TYR A 90 -2.90 18.22 -9.17
N GLN A 91 -4.07 18.43 -9.74
CA GLN A 91 -4.99 19.51 -9.34
C GLN A 91 -5.52 19.33 -7.90
N THR A 92 -5.68 18.09 -7.44
CA THR A 92 -6.10 17.82 -6.05
C THR A 92 -4.99 18.12 -5.03
N LEU A 93 -3.72 18.05 -5.43
CA LEU A 93 -2.56 18.19 -4.55
C LEU A 93 -1.98 19.59 -4.52
N GLY A 94 -2.18 20.37 -5.60
CA GLY A 94 -1.66 21.74 -5.70
C GLY A 94 -2.15 22.50 -6.93
N ALA A 95 -1.75 23.74 -7.06
CA ALA A 95 -2.08 24.56 -8.21
C ALA A 95 -1.12 24.24 -9.38
N ILE A 96 -1.65 23.78 -10.50
CA ILE A 96 -0.85 23.60 -11.72
C ILE A 96 -0.48 25.00 -12.26
N ARG A 97 0.81 25.29 -12.38
CA ARG A 97 1.33 26.56 -12.88
C ARG A 97 1.92 26.49 -14.30
N GLY A 98 1.87 25.33 -14.91
CA GLY A 98 2.37 25.11 -16.25
C GLY A 98 3.32 23.92 -16.35
N GLU A 99 4.00 23.86 -17.47
CA GLU A 99 5.00 22.82 -17.79
C GLU A 99 6.33 23.50 -18.09
N LEU A 100 7.41 22.96 -17.56
CA LEU A 100 8.77 23.43 -17.78
C LEU A 100 9.67 22.22 -18.05
N ASP A 101 10.33 22.18 -19.19
CA ASP A 101 11.25 21.10 -19.60
C ASP A 101 10.66 19.69 -19.48
N GLY A 102 9.39 19.52 -19.84
CA GLY A 102 8.68 18.23 -19.71
C GLY A 102 8.34 17.84 -18.26
N ALA A 103 8.46 18.79 -17.32
CA ALA A 103 8.01 18.64 -15.96
C ALA A 103 6.77 19.48 -15.70
N VAL A 104 5.83 18.95 -14.96
CA VAL A 104 4.66 19.71 -14.50
C VAL A 104 5.03 20.52 -13.26
N ARG A 105 4.82 21.85 -13.31
CA ARG A 105 5.02 22.73 -12.16
C ARG A 105 3.77 22.77 -11.30
N LEU A 106 3.90 22.38 -10.04
CA LEU A 106 2.86 22.47 -9.03
C LEU A 106 3.23 23.48 -7.96
N GLY A 107 2.32 24.42 -7.71
CA GLY A 107 2.47 25.42 -6.67
C GLY A 107 1.77 25.05 -5.37
N ARG A 108 2.34 25.45 -4.26
CA ARG A 108 1.78 25.32 -2.90
C ARG A 108 1.42 23.89 -2.49
N VAL A 109 2.27 22.92 -2.81
CA VAL A 109 2.08 21.52 -2.45
C VAL A 109 2.50 21.29 -1.00
N LYS A 110 1.69 20.56 -0.25
CA LYS A 110 2.00 20.20 1.13
C LYS A 110 3.09 19.13 1.19
N ARG A 111 3.90 19.14 2.24
CA ARG A 111 4.97 18.16 2.46
C ARG A 111 4.47 16.70 2.43
N GLN A 112 3.28 16.44 2.96
CA GLN A 112 2.68 15.11 2.98
C GLN A 112 2.36 14.62 1.55
N ASP A 113 1.89 15.53 0.70
CA ASP A 113 1.52 15.26 -0.68
C ASP A 113 2.77 14.99 -1.55
N ILE A 114 3.88 15.68 -1.27
CA ILE A 114 5.18 15.40 -1.91
C ILE A 114 5.64 13.98 -1.59
N LYS A 115 5.56 13.56 -0.33
CA LYS A 115 5.87 12.19 0.08
C LYS A 115 4.92 11.17 -0.54
N PHE A 116 3.65 11.50 -0.67
CA PHE A 116 2.68 10.67 -1.35
C PHE A 116 3.01 10.50 -2.85
N LEU A 117 3.31 11.60 -3.54
CA LEU A 117 3.71 11.58 -4.95
C LEU A 117 4.99 10.77 -5.17
N SER A 118 6.00 10.90 -4.31
CA SER A 118 7.27 10.20 -4.46
C SER A 118 7.13 8.67 -4.45
N ARG A 119 6.08 8.13 -3.84
CA ARG A 119 5.78 6.69 -3.79
C ARG A 119 5.10 6.17 -5.05
N LYS A 120 4.60 7.06 -5.92
CA LYS A 120 3.91 6.65 -7.15
C LYS A 120 4.91 6.13 -8.18
N TYR A 121 4.63 4.97 -8.77
CA TYR A 121 5.56 4.28 -9.68
C TYR A 121 5.87 5.07 -10.97
N TRP A 122 4.94 5.91 -11.41
CA TRP A 122 5.09 6.71 -12.63
C TRP A 122 5.92 7.98 -12.43
N ILE A 123 6.18 8.40 -11.20
CA ILE A 123 7.04 9.55 -10.91
C ILE A 123 8.49 9.14 -11.09
N LYS A 124 9.20 9.89 -11.93
CA LYS A 124 10.63 9.71 -12.19
C LYS A 124 11.46 10.48 -11.17
N LYS A 125 11.17 11.77 -11.01
CA LYS A 125 11.90 12.69 -10.13
C LYS A 125 10.98 13.83 -9.68
N ILE A 126 11.20 14.31 -8.47
CA ILE A 126 10.57 15.53 -7.94
C ILE A 126 11.68 16.48 -7.50
N ASP A 127 11.64 17.71 -7.97
CA ASP A 127 12.62 18.74 -7.63
C ASP A 127 11.94 20.00 -7.12
N LEU A 128 12.72 20.89 -6.51
CA LEU A 128 12.26 22.21 -6.10
C LEU A 128 12.06 23.07 -7.34
N ALA A 129 10.91 23.74 -7.45
CA ALA A 129 10.69 24.69 -8.53
C ALA A 129 11.60 25.93 -8.34
N PRO A 130 12.19 26.47 -9.42
CA PRO A 130 12.90 27.73 -9.34
C PRO A 130 11.93 28.84 -8.92
N PRO A 131 12.40 29.86 -8.18
CA PRO A 131 11.60 31.04 -7.89
C PRO A 131 11.17 31.71 -9.20
N GLU A 132 9.98 32.29 -9.21
CA GLU A 132 9.49 33.14 -10.31
C GLU A 132 10.20 34.46 -10.34
#